data_153f41d64e6fbec64fe10d0b92e58cb0
#
_entry.id   153f41d64e6fbec64fe10d0b92e58cb0
#
_cell.length_a   1.000
_cell.length_b   1.000
_cell.length_c   1.000
_cell.angle_alpha   90.00
_cell.angle_beta   90.00
_cell.angle_gamma   90.00
#
_symmetry.space_group_name_H-M   'P 1'
#
loop_
_entity.id
_entity.type
_entity.pdbx_description
1 polymer ?
#
loop_
_entity_poly.entity_id
_entity_poly.type
_entity_poly.pdbx_seq_one_letter_code
_entity_poly.pdbx_strand_id
1 'polypeptide(L)'
;MPLVGALVLLIQLSFAYHALKTRRPYWWLFVIMGFPVMGCVLYYFIEVFPSSRESRSAHKAARAIARTLDPDKDLRARIADVEACGSVENRMLLARECMEQDMYAEAAALYRSCLGGVHETDPDLRYGLAGAVFMEGRHEEAFELLRRLRASHPGFRPADVGLLLACALEGANRLDEALAEFGVLADTYPGEEGRWRYGLLLRRLGRSDDAKAVFQRMLRNAERQPQHYREAQHDWLKLARESAQA
;
A
#
# COMPACT_ATOMS: atom_id res chain seq x y z
N MET A 1 -15.39 25.23 43.70
CA MET A 1 -14.82 23.87 43.89
C MET A 1 -15.71 22.72 43.34
N PRO A 2 -17.08 22.74 43.37
CA PRO A 2 -17.83 21.58 42.87
C PRO A 2 -17.76 21.35 41.36
N LEU A 3 -17.61 22.42 40.56
CA LEU A 3 -17.54 22.31 39.08
C LEU A 3 -16.33 21.55 38.57
N VAL A 4 -15.18 21.73 39.21
CA VAL A 4 -13.93 21.01 38.80
C VAL A 4 -14.02 19.52 39.07
N GLY A 5 -14.61 19.15 40.24
CA GLY A 5 -14.84 17.74 40.60
C GLY A 5 -15.81 17.05 39.62
N ALA A 6 -16.88 17.75 39.22
CA ALA A 6 -17.87 17.24 38.28
C ALA A 6 -17.21 17.02 36.86
N LEU A 7 -16.36 17.95 36.42
CA LEU A 7 -15.63 17.83 35.14
C LEU A 7 -14.68 16.64 35.15
N VAL A 8 -13.93 16.45 36.23
CA VAL A 8 -13.02 15.30 36.38
C VAL A 8 -13.79 13.98 36.34
N LEU A 9 -14.91 13.88 37.01
CA LEU A 9 -15.79 12.71 36.99
C LEU A 9 -16.31 12.39 35.59
N LEU A 10 -16.75 13.41 34.85
CA LEU A 10 -17.20 13.24 33.45
C LEU A 10 -16.10 12.71 32.54
N ILE A 11 -14.87 13.21 32.71
CA ILE A 11 -13.69 12.72 31.95
C ILE A 11 -13.41 11.26 32.31
N GLN A 12 -13.41 10.90 33.60
CA GLN A 12 -13.19 9.52 34.04
C GLN A 12 -14.25 8.55 33.47
N LEU A 13 -15.53 8.93 33.52
CA LEU A 13 -16.62 8.13 32.98
C LEU A 13 -16.48 7.96 31.44
N SER A 14 -16.05 9.00 30.73
CA SER A 14 -15.80 8.92 29.30
C SER A 14 -14.69 7.92 28.95
N PHE A 15 -13.57 7.95 29.67
CA PHE A 15 -12.46 7.00 29.46
C PHE A 15 -12.82 5.57 29.92
N ALA A 16 -13.57 5.42 31.03
CA ALA A 16 -14.07 4.13 31.47
C ALA A 16 -15.04 3.51 30.42
N TYR A 17 -15.94 4.31 29.88
CA TYR A 17 -16.83 3.89 28.79
C TYR A 17 -16.04 3.49 27.54
N HIS A 18 -15.04 4.27 27.17
CA HIS A 18 -14.15 3.95 26.04
C HIS A 18 -13.42 2.63 26.25
N ALA A 19 -12.87 2.39 27.45
CA ALA A 19 -12.17 1.14 27.80
C ALA A 19 -13.11 -0.07 27.69
N LEU A 20 -14.34 0.04 28.17
CA LEU A 20 -15.37 -1.01 28.05
C LEU A 20 -15.79 -1.27 26.60
N LYS A 21 -16.04 -0.22 25.83
CA LYS A 21 -16.44 -0.31 24.41
C LYS A 21 -15.38 -0.94 23.53
N THR A 22 -14.10 -0.68 23.81
CA THR A 22 -12.96 -1.23 23.06
C THR A 22 -12.48 -2.59 23.59
N ARG A 23 -13.23 -3.21 24.52
CA ARG A 23 -12.92 -4.51 25.13
C ARG A 23 -11.51 -4.60 25.69
N ARG A 24 -11.03 -3.52 26.33
CA ARG A 24 -9.70 -3.50 26.95
C ARG A 24 -9.71 -4.23 28.30
N PRO A 25 -8.55 -4.70 28.80
CA PRO A 25 -8.47 -5.40 30.10
C PRO A 25 -9.07 -4.60 31.23
N TYR A 26 -9.91 -5.22 32.05
CA TYR A 26 -10.67 -4.58 33.13
C TYR A 26 -9.81 -3.87 34.20
N TRP A 27 -8.53 -4.22 34.32
CA TRP A 27 -7.64 -3.55 35.25
C TRP A 27 -7.46 -2.05 34.96
N TRP A 28 -7.67 -1.60 33.70
CA TRP A 28 -7.66 -0.20 33.32
C TRP A 28 -8.75 0.62 34.05
N LEU A 29 -9.89 0.01 34.39
CA LEU A 29 -10.94 0.65 35.16
C LEU A 29 -10.46 1.02 36.55
N PHE A 30 -9.64 0.15 37.18
CA PHE A 30 -9.05 0.43 38.50
C PHE A 30 -8.05 1.59 38.44
N VAL A 31 -7.26 1.70 37.38
CA VAL A 31 -6.31 2.78 37.18
C VAL A 31 -7.02 4.12 36.94
N ILE A 32 -8.05 4.13 36.08
CA ILE A 32 -8.83 5.34 35.77
C ILE A 32 -9.61 5.82 36.99
N MET A 33 -10.20 4.91 37.75
CA MET A 33 -11.02 5.27 38.93
C MET A 33 -10.14 5.58 40.15
N GLY A 34 -9.02 4.87 40.34
CA GLY A 34 -8.12 5.06 41.50
C GLY A 34 -7.26 6.32 41.41
N PHE A 35 -6.89 6.75 40.18
CA PHE A 35 -6.08 7.94 39.95
C PHE A 35 -6.76 8.86 38.93
N PRO A 36 -7.66 9.77 39.40
CA PRO A 36 -8.60 10.50 38.56
C PRO A 36 -7.98 11.23 37.35
N VAL A 37 -6.88 11.95 37.55
CA VAL A 37 -6.21 12.71 36.48
C VAL A 37 -5.10 11.88 35.85
N MET A 38 -4.23 11.30 36.69
CA MET A 38 -3.05 10.53 36.23
C MET A 38 -3.48 9.25 35.49
N GLY A 39 -4.51 8.55 35.97
CA GLY A 39 -5.03 7.35 35.33
C GLY A 39 -5.61 7.62 33.94
N CYS A 40 -6.34 8.73 33.78
CA CYS A 40 -6.84 9.15 32.45
C CYS A 40 -5.70 9.54 31.51
N VAL A 41 -4.69 10.27 32.00
CA VAL A 41 -3.51 10.65 31.20
C VAL A 41 -2.72 9.40 30.79
N LEU A 42 -2.46 8.48 31.72
CA LEU A 42 -1.75 7.24 31.41
C LEU A 42 -2.52 6.37 30.41
N TYR A 43 -3.84 6.23 30.59
CA TYR A 43 -4.69 5.49 29.66
C TYR A 43 -4.67 6.12 28.29
N TYR A 44 -4.74 7.46 28.19
CA TYR A 44 -4.67 8.16 26.92
C TYR A 44 -3.35 7.90 26.19
N PHE A 45 -2.21 8.08 26.88
CA PHE A 45 -0.89 7.93 26.25
C PHE A 45 -0.52 6.48 25.90
N ILE A 46 -0.95 5.50 26.69
CA ILE A 46 -0.59 4.10 26.47
C ILE A 46 -1.55 3.42 25.50
N GLU A 47 -2.84 3.74 25.56
CA GLU A 47 -3.88 2.97 24.86
C GLU A 47 -4.57 3.73 23.72
N VAL A 48 -4.85 5.01 23.89
CA VAL A 48 -5.56 5.82 22.89
C VAL A 48 -4.57 6.42 21.89
N PHE A 49 -3.48 7.01 22.38
CA PHE A 49 -2.49 7.68 21.53
C PHE A 49 -1.82 6.73 20.51
N PRO A 50 -1.34 5.50 20.85
CA PRO A 50 -0.73 4.61 19.88
C PRO A 50 -1.70 4.12 18.78
N SER A 51 -3.00 4.09 19.07
CA SER A 51 -4.05 3.68 18.14
C SER A 51 -4.59 4.82 17.29
N SER A 52 -4.26 6.06 17.60
CA SER A 52 -4.76 7.24 16.89
C SER A 52 -4.17 7.38 15.47
N ARG A 53 -4.93 7.98 14.55
CA ARG A 53 -4.45 8.32 13.19
C ARG A 53 -3.22 9.26 13.25
N GLU A 54 -3.17 10.14 14.23
CA GLU A 54 -2.08 11.10 14.43
C GLU A 54 -0.77 10.40 14.83
N SER A 55 -0.83 9.37 15.68
CA SER A 55 0.34 8.56 16.01
C SER A 55 0.92 7.86 14.78
N ARG A 56 0.07 7.30 13.92
CA ARG A 56 0.50 6.66 12.68
C ARG A 56 1.13 7.65 11.69
N SER A 57 0.58 8.85 11.59
CA SER A 57 1.15 9.92 10.74
C SER A 57 2.47 10.44 11.32
N ALA A 58 2.56 10.62 12.65
CA ALA A 58 3.79 11.02 13.32
C ALA A 58 4.90 9.95 13.19
N HIS A 59 4.56 8.67 13.33
CA HIS A 59 5.50 7.57 13.07
C HIS A 59 5.96 7.50 11.62
N LYS A 60 5.05 7.73 10.66
CA LYS A 60 5.42 7.82 9.23
C LYS A 60 6.35 9.01 8.96
N ALA A 61 6.03 10.18 9.52
CA ALA A 61 6.86 11.38 9.38
C ALA A 61 8.23 11.19 10.05
N ALA A 62 8.28 10.65 11.26
CA ALA A 62 9.54 10.34 11.96
C ALA A 62 10.39 9.33 11.17
N ARG A 63 9.77 8.31 10.59
CA ARG A 63 10.45 7.32 9.74
C ARG A 63 10.96 7.95 8.43
N ALA A 64 10.18 8.84 7.82
CA ALA A 64 10.62 9.58 6.64
C ALA A 64 11.82 10.49 6.94
N ILE A 65 11.81 11.19 8.08
CA ILE A 65 12.94 12.02 8.53
C ILE A 65 14.16 11.14 8.85
N ALA A 66 13.97 10.00 9.53
CA ALA A 66 15.06 9.06 9.82
C ALA A 66 15.70 8.51 8.54
N ARG A 67 14.90 8.17 7.52
CA ARG A 67 15.39 7.76 6.19
C ARG A 67 16.16 8.87 5.46
N THR A 68 15.78 10.14 5.65
CA THR A 68 16.52 11.28 5.06
C THR A 68 17.89 11.48 5.74
N LEU A 69 18.02 11.11 7.03
CA LEU A 69 19.25 11.24 7.78
C LEU A 69 20.21 10.05 7.57
N ASP A 70 19.69 8.86 7.40
CA ASP A 70 20.46 7.63 7.14
C ASP A 70 19.62 6.69 6.25
N PRO A 71 19.63 6.91 4.92
CA PRO A 71 18.83 6.13 3.98
C PRO A 71 19.19 4.64 3.96
N ASP A 72 20.44 4.30 4.23
CA ASP A 72 20.94 2.93 4.16
C ASP A 72 20.78 2.14 5.46
N LYS A 73 20.24 2.75 6.52
CA LYS A 73 20.10 2.09 7.83
C LYS A 73 19.24 0.83 7.76
N ASP A 74 18.08 0.91 7.13
CA ASP A 74 17.16 -0.21 7.01
C ASP A 74 17.80 -1.30 6.11
N LEU A 75 18.48 -0.92 5.04
CA LEU A 75 19.21 -1.85 4.16
C LEU A 75 20.33 -2.60 4.92
N ARG A 76 21.19 -1.88 5.66
CA ARG A 76 22.26 -2.50 6.46
C ARG A 76 21.70 -3.46 7.52
N ALA A 77 20.58 -3.11 8.16
CA ALA A 77 19.93 -4.00 9.12
C ALA A 77 19.43 -5.29 8.44
N ARG A 78 18.83 -5.19 7.25
CA ARG A 78 18.37 -6.37 6.49
C ARG A 78 19.51 -7.25 5.98
N ILE A 79 20.63 -6.65 5.59
CA ILE A 79 21.84 -7.41 5.23
C ILE A 79 22.33 -8.21 6.46
N ALA A 80 22.44 -7.58 7.63
CA ALA A 80 22.84 -8.27 8.85
C ALA A 80 21.86 -9.40 9.24
N ASP A 81 20.56 -9.21 9.08
CA ASP A 81 19.55 -10.25 9.31
C ASP A 81 19.78 -11.47 8.39
N VAL A 82 20.12 -11.25 7.11
CA VAL A 82 20.42 -12.33 6.16
C VAL A 82 21.76 -13.01 6.46
N GLU A 83 22.78 -12.25 6.89
CA GLU A 83 24.06 -12.82 7.31
C GLU A 83 23.92 -13.68 8.58
N ALA A 84 23.10 -13.25 9.52
CA ALA A 84 22.81 -14.02 10.74
C ALA A 84 21.98 -15.27 10.46
N CYS A 85 20.98 -15.17 9.60
CA CYS A 85 20.11 -16.26 9.19
C CYS A 85 19.62 -16.05 7.77
N GLY A 86 20.18 -16.78 6.81
CA GLY A 86 19.80 -16.72 5.38
C GLY A 86 18.45 -17.35 5.07
N SER A 87 17.43 -17.16 5.91
CA SER A 87 16.09 -17.67 5.68
C SER A 87 15.43 -17.04 4.45
N VAL A 88 14.44 -17.72 3.88
CA VAL A 88 13.63 -17.17 2.77
C VAL A 88 12.96 -15.86 3.18
N GLU A 89 12.46 -15.78 4.42
CA GLU A 89 11.81 -14.58 4.95
C GLU A 89 12.78 -13.39 5.02
N ASN A 90 13.99 -13.57 5.58
CA ASN A 90 14.98 -12.49 5.66
C ASN A 90 15.43 -12.03 4.27
N ARG A 91 15.66 -12.96 3.33
CA ARG A 91 15.99 -12.61 1.93
C ARG A 91 14.85 -11.86 1.24
N MET A 92 13.59 -12.24 1.48
CA MET A 92 12.43 -11.54 0.94
C MET A 92 12.31 -10.12 1.52
N LEU A 93 12.58 -9.94 2.82
CA LEU A 93 12.58 -8.61 3.46
C LEU A 93 13.71 -7.74 2.90
N LEU A 94 14.90 -8.31 2.68
CA LEU A 94 16.02 -7.61 2.04
C LEU A 94 15.67 -7.24 0.59
N ALA A 95 15.04 -8.15 -0.17
CA ALA A 95 14.60 -7.86 -1.53
C ALA A 95 13.59 -6.69 -1.60
N ARG A 96 12.66 -6.62 -0.65
CA ARG A 96 11.73 -5.49 -0.54
C ARG A 96 12.46 -4.18 -0.23
N GLU A 97 13.45 -4.20 0.65
CA GLU A 97 14.26 -3.02 0.94
C GLU A 97 15.07 -2.59 -0.30
N CYS A 98 15.66 -3.54 -1.03
CA CYS A 98 16.31 -3.26 -2.32
C CYS A 98 15.36 -2.59 -3.32
N MET A 99 14.09 -3.03 -3.40
CA MET A 99 13.07 -2.38 -4.23
C MET A 99 12.80 -0.92 -3.83
N GLU A 100 12.81 -0.63 -2.53
CA GLU A 100 12.60 0.74 -2.01
C GLU A 100 13.81 1.67 -2.25
N GLN A 101 15.00 1.06 -2.49
CA GLN A 101 16.26 1.75 -2.77
C GLN A 101 16.61 1.76 -4.28
N ASP A 102 15.66 1.42 -5.14
CA ASP A 102 15.82 1.31 -6.60
C ASP A 102 16.89 0.29 -7.05
N MET A 103 17.30 -0.63 -6.17
CA MET A 103 18.25 -1.72 -6.42
C MET A 103 17.51 -2.94 -7.01
N TYR A 104 16.97 -2.77 -8.21
CA TYR A 104 16.02 -3.74 -8.81
C TYR A 104 16.69 -5.05 -9.21
N ALA A 105 17.94 -5.02 -9.69
CA ALA A 105 18.68 -6.20 -10.08
C ALA A 105 19.00 -7.10 -8.87
N GLU A 106 19.41 -6.50 -7.75
CA GLU A 106 19.67 -7.18 -6.49
C GLU A 106 18.38 -7.77 -5.91
N ALA A 107 17.29 -7.01 -5.95
CA ALA A 107 15.97 -7.49 -5.54
C ALA A 107 15.53 -8.70 -6.36
N ALA A 108 15.68 -8.66 -7.68
CA ALA A 108 15.37 -9.78 -8.57
C ALA A 108 16.24 -11.02 -8.28
N ALA A 109 17.54 -10.82 -8.01
CA ALA A 109 18.46 -11.91 -7.64
C ALA A 109 18.04 -12.56 -6.30
N LEU A 110 17.68 -11.74 -5.29
CA LEU A 110 17.21 -12.22 -3.99
C LEU A 110 15.91 -13.01 -4.12
N TYR A 111 14.91 -12.48 -4.83
CA TYR A 111 13.65 -13.22 -5.07
C TYR A 111 13.90 -14.55 -5.81
N ARG A 112 14.77 -14.57 -6.84
CA ARG A 112 15.13 -15.82 -7.53
C ARG A 112 15.78 -16.82 -6.59
N SER A 113 16.67 -16.36 -5.69
CA SER A 113 17.33 -17.23 -4.71
C SER A 113 16.36 -17.86 -3.70
N CYS A 114 15.18 -17.26 -3.51
CA CYS A 114 14.13 -17.78 -2.65
C CYS A 114 13.23 -18.82 -3.35
N LEU A 115 13.16 -18.79 -4.68
CA LEU A 115 12.33 -19.70 -5.47
C LEU A 115 13.03 -21.04 -5.63
N GLY A 116 12.81 -21.95 -4.68
CA GLY A 116 13.34 -23.31 -4.71
C GLY A 116 12.65 -24.23 -3.70
N GLY A 117 12.67 -25.54 -3.96
CA GLY A 117 12.07 -26.54 -3.10
C GLY A 117 10.58 -26.26 -2.85
N VAL A 118 10.21 -26.15 -1.57
CA VAL A 118 8.81 -25.90 -1.16
C VAL A 118 8.29 -24.50 -1.56
N HIS A 119 9.17 -23.56 -1.87
CA HIS A 119 8.84 -22.18 -2.23
C HIS A 119 8.85 -21.93 -3.74
N GLU A 120 9.09 -22.93 -4.57
CA GLU A 120 9.18 -22.80 -6.03
C GLU A 120 7.92 -22.18 -6.64
N THR A 121 6.76 -22.46 -6.08
CA THR A 121 5.46 -21.98 -6.56
C THR A 121 4.86 -20.86 -5.73
N ASP A 122 5.60 -20.34 -4.75
CA ASP A 122 5.12 -19.28 -3.85
C ASP A 122 4.71 -18.03 -4.65
N PRO A 123 3.42 -17.62 -4.56
CA PRO A 123 2.91 -16.52 -5.38
C PRO A 123 3.44 -15.15 -4.95
N ASP A 124 3.74 -14.92 -3.66
CA ASP A 124 4.32 -13.66 -3.19
C ASP A 124 5.74 -13.46 -3.71
N LEU A 125 6.56 -14.52 -3.70
CA LEU A 125 7.93 -14.48 -4.25
C LEU A 125 7.91 -14.28 -5.76
N ARG A 126 7.02 -14.96 -6.48
CA ARG A 126 6.88 -14.81 -7.93
C ARG A 126 6.41 -13.41 -8.31
N TYR A 127 5.46 -12.85 -7.57
CA TYR A 127 4.98 -11.49 -7.76
C TYR A 127 6.08 -10.46 -7.47
N GLY A 128 6.83 -10.63 -6.38
CA GLY A 128 7.97 -9.79 -6.04
C GLY A 128 9.06 -9.81 -7.12
N LEU A 129 9.40 -11.03 -7.63
CA LEU A 129 10.34 -11.18 -8.75
C LEU A 129 9.84 -10.45 -10.00
N ALA A 130 8.58 -10.64 -10.37
CA ALA A 130 8.03 -10.00 -11.55
C ALA A 130 8.04 -8.47 -11.43
N GLY A 131 7.76 -7.93 -10.24
CA GLY A 131 7.86 -6.50 -9.94
C GLY A 131 9.29 -5.98 -10.07
N ALA A 132 10.28 -6.69 -9.51
CA ALA A 132 11.69 -6.31 -9.61
C ALA A 132 12.17 -6.31 -11.06
N VAL A 133 11.86 -7.37 -11.81
CA VAL A 133 12.21 -7.50 -13.24
C VAL A 133 11.52 -6.42 -14.09
N PHE A 134 10.27 -6.07 -13.77
CA PHE A 134 9.56 -4.96 -14.42
C PHE A 134 10.26 -3.62 -14.20
N MET A 135 10.63 -3.32 -12.95
CA MET A 135 11.33 -2.07 -12.60
C MET A 135 12.75 -2.01 -13.18
N GLU A 136 13.39 -3.15 -13.42
CA GLU A 136 14.66 -3.27 -14.13
C GLU A 136 14.52 -2.97 -15.65
N GLY A 137 13.29 -2.79 -16.15
CA GLY A 137 12.99 -2.53 -17.56
C GLY A 137 12.87 -3.78 -18.44
N ARG A 138 12.92 -4.96 -17.86
CA ARG A 138 12.80 -6.27 -18.56
C ARG A 138 11.33 -6.66 -18.71
N HIS A 139 10.58 -5.84 -19.44
CA HIS A 139 9.12 -5.89 -19.47
C HIS A 139 8.58 -7.20 -20.04
N GLU A 140 9.20 -7.77 -21.07
CA GLU A 140 8.74 -9.05 -21.66
C GLU A 140 8.92 -10.22 -20.67
N GLU A 141 10.04 -10.25 -19.93
CA GLU A 141 10.24 -11.26 -18.88
C GLU A 141 9.24 -11.09 -17.74
N ALA A 142 8.98 -9.85 -17.30
CA ALA A 142 7.99 -9.55 -16.28
C ALA A 142 6.59 -10.02 -16.71
N PHE A 143 6.20 -9.76 -17.96
CA PHE A 143 4.96 -10.26 -18.54
C PHE A 143 4.86 -11.79 -18.45
N GLU A 144 5.89 -12.52 -18.88
CA GLU A 144 5.88 -13.99 -18.84
C GLU A 144 5.78 -14.53 -17.40
N LEU A 145 6.47 -13.92 -16.43
CA LEU A 145 6.38 -14.27 -15.02
C LEU A 145 4.95 -14.06 -14.49
N LEU A 146 4.35 -12.91 -14.78
CA LEU A 146 2.98 -12.58 -14.34
C LEU A 146 1.92 -13.45 -15.01
N ARG A 147 2.08 -13.74 -16.29
CA ARG A 147 1.20 -14.65 -17.02
C ARG A 147 1.18 -16.05 -16.41
N ARG A 148 2.37 -16.58 -16.07
CA ARG A 148 2.50 -17.88 -15.37
C ARG A 148 1.93 -17.82 -13.96
N LEU A 149 2.15 -16.73 -13.23
CA LEU A 149 1.58 -16.54 -11.90
C LEU A 149 0.05 -16.52 -11.95
N ARG A 150 -0.55 -15.75 -12.87
CA ARG A 150 -2.01 -15.67 -13.06
C ARG A 150 -2.61 -17.03 -13.42
N ALA A 151 -1.94 -17.81 -14.25
CA ALA A 151 -2.40 -19.13 -14.65
C ALA A 151 -2.35 -20.14 -13.50
N SER A 152 -1.30 -20.13 -12.68
CA SER A 152 -1.12 -21.06 -11.57
C SER A 152 -1.88 -20.66 -10.30
N HIS A 153 -2.11 -19.38 -10.07
CA HIS A 153 -2.74 -18.81 -8.87
C HIS A 153 -3.76 -17.71 -9.25
N PRO A 154 -4.89 -18.05 -9.89
CA PRO A 154 -5.82 -17.04 -10.41
C PRO A 154 -6.49 -16.19 -9.32
N GLY A 155 -6.58 -16.70 -8.08
CA GLY A 155 -7.11 -15.97 -6.93
C GLY A 155 -6.10 -15.08 -6.19
N PHE A 156 -4.82 -15.16 -6.55
CA PHE A 156 -3.79 -14.36 -5.90
C PHE A 156 -3.78 -12.93 -6.43
N ARG A 157 -4.19 -11.97 -5.59
CA ARG A 157 -4.13 -10.51 -5.86
C ARG A 157 -4.50 -10.16 -7.32
N PRO A 158 -5.67 -10.61 -7.83
CA PRO A 158 -5.96 -10.57 -9.27
C PRO A 158 -5.92 -9.16 -9.86
N ALA A 159 -6.31 -8.15 -9.09
CA ALA A 159 -6.26 -6.75 -9.51
C ALA A 159 -4.81 -6.24 -9.66
N ASP A 160 -3.95 -6.50 -8.66
CA ASP A 160 -2.56 -6.05 -8.68
C ASP A 160 -1.74 -6.78 -9.75
N VAL A 161 -1.93 -8.11 -9.86
CA VAL A 161 -1.29 -8.94 -10.90
C VAL A 161 -1.73 -8.47 -12.28
N GLY A 162 -3.02 -8.20 -12.48
CA GLY A 162 -3.55 -7.69 -13.74
C GLY A 162 -2.97 -6.32 -14.09
N LEU A 163 -2.90 -5.41 -13.13
CA LEU A 163 -2.36 -4.08 -13.33
C LEU A 163 -0.87 -4.12 -13.74
N LEU A 164 -0.05 -4.88 -13.01
CA LEU A 164 1.36 -5.00 -13.32
C LEU A 164 1.59 -5.71 -14.68
N LEU A 165 0.74 -6.70 -15.02
CA LEU A 165 0.78 -7.38 -16.31
C LEU A 165 0.45 -6.42 -17.46
N ALA A 166 -0.59 -5.59 -17.31
CA ALA A 166 -0.93 -4.58 -18.32
C ALA A 166 0.20 -3.55 -18.50
N CYS A 167 0.83 -3.11 -17.40
CA CYS A 167 2.01 -2.24 -17.44
C CYS A 167 3.21 -2.93 -18.13
N ALA A 168 3.44 -4.22 -17.88
CA ALA A 168 4.51 -4.97 -18.53
C ALA A 168 4.28 -5.10 -20.05
N LEU A 169 3.05 -5.36 -20.47
CA LEU A 169 2.66 -5.37 -21.90
C LEU A 169 2.89 -4.00 -22.55
N GLU A 170 2.50 -2.91 -21.87
CA GLU A 170 2.74 -1.54 -22.36
C GLU A 170 4.23 -1.25 -22.48
N GLY A 171 5.03 -1.60 -21.49
CA GLY A 171 6.49 -1.44 -21.49
C GLY A 171 7.19 -2.29 -22.57
N ALA A 172 6.66 -3.47 -22.86
CA ALA A 172 7.11 -4.35 -23.95
C ALA A 172 6.60 -3.88 -25.34
N ASN A 173 5.92 -2.74 -25.43
CA ASN A 173 5.32 -2.20 -26.65
C ASN A 173 4.25 -3.09 -27.29
N ARG A 174 3.63 -3.99 -26.52
CA ARG A 174 2.49 -4.84 -26.94
C ARG A 174 1.18 -4.10 -26.67
N LEU A 175 0.99 -2.97 -27.38
CA LEU A 175 0.00 -1.96 -27.02
C LEU A 175 -1.45 -2.44 -27.15
N ASP A 176 -1.77 -3.29 -28.13
CA ASP A 176 -3.12 -3.83 -28.31
C ASP A 176 -3.52 -4.76 -27.15
N GLU A 177 -2.58 -5.60 -26.72
CA GLU A 177 -2.81 -6.51 -25.58
C GLU A 177 -2.89 -5.73 -24.27
N ALA A 178 -2.03 -4.72 -24.08
CA ALA A 178 -2.09 -3.82 -22.94
C ALA A 178 -3.43 -3.09 -22.88
N LEU A 179 -3.94 -2.63 -24.04
CA LEU A 179 -5.24 -1.95 -24.14
C LEU A 179 -6.39 -2.87 -23.73
N ALA A 180 -6.37 -4.14 -24.14
CA ALA A 180 -7.38 -5.11 -23.75
C ALA A 180 -7.36 -5.38 -22.22
N GLU A 181 -6.18 -5.58 -21.64
CA GLU A 181 -6.02 -5.80 -20.18
C GLU A 181 -6.43 -4.56 -19.38
N PHE A 182 -5.99 -3.36 -19.75
CA PHE A 182 -6.42 -2.12 -19.10
C PHE A 182 -7.92 -1.87 -19.24
N GLY A 183 -8.53 -2.28 -20.36
CA GLY A 183 -9.98 -2.20 -20.55
C GLY A 183 -10.74 -3.01 -19.51
N VAL A 184 -10.30 -4.24 -19.22
CA VAL A 184 -10.86 -5.08 -18.13
C VAL A 184 -10.63 -4.44 -16.76
N LEU A 185 -9.43 -3.91 -16.52
CA LEU A 185 -9.09 -3.26 -15.26
C LEU A 185 -9.86 -1.96 -15.01
N ALA A 186 -10.23 -1.24 -16.06
CA ALA A 186 -11.05 -0.03 -15.94
C ALA A 186 -12.40 -0.29 -15.25
N ASP A 187 -12.92 -1.51 -15.35
CA ASP A 187 -14.18 -1.90 -14.71
C ASP A 187 -13.98 -2.71 -13.42
N THR A 188 -12.88 -3.47 -13.29
CA THR A 188 -12.66 -4.42 -12.19
C THR A 188 -11.66 -3.96 -11.14
N TYR A 189 -10.76 -3.02 -11.46
CA TYR A 189 -9.76 -2.55 -10.49
C TYR A 189 -10.41 -1.69 -9.39
N PRO A 190 -10.11 -1.92 -8.11
CA PRO A 190 -10.78 -1.25 -6.98
C PRO A 190 -10.44 0.23 -6.83
N GLY A 191 -9.35 0.71 -7.46
CA GLY A 191 -8.92 2.10 -7.45
C GLY A 191 -9.11 2.81 -8.79
N GLU A 192 -8.63 4.05 -8.86
CA GLU A 192 -8.74 4.85 -10.08
C GLU A 192 -7.51 4.71 -11.00
N GLU A 193 -6.43 4.06 -10.54
CA GLU A 193 -5.20 3.89 -11.31
C GLU A 193 -5.43 3.12 -12.63
N GLY A 194 -6.17 2.00 -12.59
CA GLY A 194 -6.44 1.20 -13.79
C GLY A 194 -7.18 2.00 -14.86
N ARG A 195 -8.17 2.80 -14.46
CA ARG A 195 -8.93 3.68 -15.37
C ARG A 195 -8.06 4.79 -15.96
N TRP A 196 -7.24 5.41 -15.13
CA TRP A 196 -6.35 6.48 -15.58
C TRP A 196 -5.31 5.97 -16.58
N ARG A 197 -4.68 4.82 -16.31
CA ARG A 197 -3.73 4.18 -17.24
C ARG A 197 -4.38 3.79 -18.55
N TYR A 198 -5.61 3.25 -18.50
CA TYR A 198 -6.39 2.96 -19.70
C TYR A 198 -6.61 4.21 -20.57
N GLY A 199 -7.04 5.31 -19.95
CA GLY A 199 -7.19 6.59 -20.65
C GLY A 199 -5.89 7.11 -21.25
N LEU A 200 -4.76 7.00 -20.53
CA LEU A 200 -3.45 7.39 -21.06
C LEU A 200 -3.04 6.56 -22.27
N LEU A 201 -3.24 5.24 -22.22
CA LEU A 201 -2.90 4.38 -23.35
C LEU A 201 -3.77 4.67 -24.58
N LEU A 202 -5.07 4.91 -24.39
CA LEU A 202 -5.96 5.37 -25.47
C LEU A 202 -5.43 6.64 -26.12
N ARG A 203 -5.03 7.64 -25.34
CA ARG A 203 -4.46 8.89 -25.84
C ARG A 203 -3.17 8.67 -26.62
N ARG A 204 -2.27 7.81 -26.11
CA ARG A 204 -1.03 7.43 -26.79
C ARG A 204 -1.28 6.76 -28.14
N LEU A 205 -2.39 6.03 -28.27
CA LEU A 205 -2.83 5.38 -29.52
C LEU A 205 -3.61 6.33 -30.45
N GLY A 206 -3.67 7.63 -30.16
CA GLY A 206 -4.38 8.62 -30.95
C GLY A 206 -5.90 8.65 -30.76
N ARG A 207 -6.43 7.86 -29.80
CA ARG A 207 -7.88 7.78 -29.48
C ARG A 207 -8.24 8.81 -28.42
N SER A 208 -8.01 10.09 -28.72
CA SER A 208 -8.13 11.19 -27.75
C SER A 208 -9.55 11.38 -27.22
N ASP A 209 -10.57 11.21 -28.06
CA ASP A 209 -11.97 11.36 -27.64
C ASP A 209 -12.38 10.26 -26.65
N ASP A 210 -11.95 9.01 -26.92
CA ASP A 210 -12.19 7.89 -26.03
C ASP A 210 -11.47 8.10 -24.68
N ALA A 211 -10.23 8.55 -24.72
CA ALA A 211 -9.46 8.87 -23.51
C ALA A 211 -10.16 9.93 -22.65
N LYS A 212 -10.61 11.01 -23.29
CA LYS A 212 -11.35 12.09 -22.64
C LYS A 212 -12.66 11.60 -22.02
N ALA A 213 -13.39 10.73 -22.70
CA ALA A 213 -14.60 10.10 -22.18
C ALA A 213 -14.32 9.24 -20.93
N VAL A 214 -13.19 8.49 -20.92
CA VAL A 214 -12.75 7.70 -19.76
C VAL A 214 -12.46 8.61 -18.57
N PHE A 215 -11.65 9.66 -18.73
CA PHE A 215 -11.32 10.60 -17.65
C PHE A 215 -12.57 11.31 -17.10
N GLN A 216 -13.46 11.78 -17.96
CA GLN A 216 -14.71 12.38 -17.52
C GLN A 216 -15.61 11.42 -16.76
N ARG A 217 -15.71 10.14 -17.19
CA ARG A 217 -16.46 9.11 -16.46
C ARG A 217 -15.85 8.84 -15.10
N MET A 218 -14.53 8.77 -15.02
CA MET A 218 -13.78 8.61 -13.77
C MET A 218 -14.11 9.74 -12.79
N LEU A 219 -14.05 10.99 -13.21
CA LEU A 219 -14.35 12.15 -12.36
C LEU A 219 -15.81 12.17 -11.89
N ARG A 220 -16.77 11.94 -12.80
CA ARG A 220 -18.22 11.85 -12.44
C ARG A 220 -18.50 10.71 -11.45
N ASN A 221 -17.84 9.57 -11.61
CA ASN A 221 -18.00 8.45 -10.68
C ASN A 221 -17.45 8.78 -9.29
N ALA A 222 -16.30 9.45 -9.22
CA ALA A 222 -15.67 9.86 -7.96
C ALA A 222 -16.55 10.84 -7.15
N GLU A 223 -17.35 11.69 -7.79
CA GLU A 223 -18.28 12.60 -7.11
C GLU A 223 -19.34 11.85 -6.27
N ARG A 224 -19.71 10.64 -6.72
CA ARG A 224 -20.68 9.77 -6.03
C ARG A 224 -20.07 8.91 -4.93
N GLN A 225 -18.73 8.89 -4.83
CA GLN A 225 -18.02 8.09 -3.84
C GLN A 225 -17.88 8.83 -2.50
N PRO A 226 -17.77 8.10 -1.38
CA PRO A 226 -17.54 8.68 -0.07
C PRO A 226 -16.26 9.52 -0.01
N GLN A 227 -16.21 10.48 0.92
CA GLN A 227 -15.06 11.38 1.05
C GLN A 227 -13.73 10.64 1.25
N HIS A 228 -13.71 9.61 2.09
CA HIS A 228 -12.49 8.81 2.34
C HIS A 228 -11.93 8.14 1.07
N TYR A 229 -12.81 7.72 0.14
CA TYR A 229 -12.38 7.17 -1.16
C TYR A 229 -11.72 8.26 -2.00
N ARG A 230 -12.36 9.43 -2.11
CA ARG A 230 -11.83 10.57 -2.89
C ARG A 230 -10.48 11.06 -2.35
N GLU A 231 -10.31 11.06 -1.02
CA GLU A 231 -9.04 11.37 -0.38
C GLU A 231 -7.96 10.33 -0.70
N ALA A 232 -8.30 9.04 -0.65
CA ALA A 232 -7.38 7.96 -0.97
C ALA A 232 -6.99 7.92 -2.47
N GLN A 233 -7.87 8.39 -3.36
CA GLN A 233 -7.64 8.41 -4.81
C GLN A 233 -7.29 9.83 -5.34
N HIS A 234 -7.00 10.77 -4.45
CA HIS A 234 -6.80 12.20 -4.77
C HIS A 234 -5.81 12.41 -5.93
N ASP A 235 -4.67 11.73 -5.91
CA ASP A 235 -3.61 11.93 -6.89
C ASP A 235 -4.04 11.48 -8.29
N TRP A 236 -4.69 10.33 -8.39
CA TRP A 236 -5.24 9.83 -9.66
C TRP A 236 -6.35 10.71 -10.20
N LEU A 237 -7.22 11.22 -9.33
CA LEU A 237 -8.29 12.14 -9.72
C LEU A 237 -7.75 13.50 -10.16
N LYS A 238 -6.67 13.99 -9.57
CA LYS A 238 -5.97 15.19 -10.01
C LYS A 238 -5.38 15.00 -11.41
N LEU A 239 -4.64 13.91 -11.62
CA LEU A 239 -4.08 13.57 -12.93
C LEU A 239 -5.16 13.40 -14.01
N ALA A 240 -6.32 12.83 -13.66
CA ALA A 240 -7.45 12.71 -14.59
C ALA A 240 -8.04 14.07 -14.99
N ARG A 241 -8.13 15.05 -14.07
CA ARG A 241 -8.59 16.42 -14.41
C ARG A 241 -7.64 17.10 -15.37
N GLU A 242 -6.34 17.03 -15.09
CA GLU A 242 -5.30 17.58 -15.97
C GLU A 242 -5.34 16.92 -17.35
N SER A 243 -5.50 15.60 -17.40
CA SER A 243 -5.58 14.82 -18.64
C SER A 243 -6.87 15.06 -19.45
N ALA A 244 -7.97 15.42 -18.79
CA ALA A 244 -9.24 15.70 -19.46
C ALA A 244 -9.29 17.10 -20.12
N GLN A 245 -8.39 18.00 -19.68
CA GLN A 245 -8.27 19.38 -20.19
C GLN A 245 -7.25 19.50 -21.34
N ALA A 246 -6.33 18.57 -21.41
CA ALA A 246 -5.31 18.47 -22.45
C ALA A 246 -5.84 17.76 -23.71
#